data_c15e620953a2b59ca82fefc939d7cedc
#
_entry.id   c15e620953a2b59ca82fefc939d7cedc
#
_cell.length_a   1.000
_cell.length_b   1.000
_cell.length_c   1.000
_cell.angle_alpha   90.00
_cell.angle_beta   90.00
_cell.angle_gamma   90.00
#
_symmetry.space_group_name_H-M   'P 1'
#
loop_
_entity.id
_entity.type
_entity.pdbx_description
1 polymer ?
#
loop_
_entity_poly.entity_id
_entity_poly.type
_entity_poly.pdbx_seq_one_letter_code
_entity_poly.pdbx_strand_id
1 'polypeptide(L)'
;VSCSDNEETISQSKATFAVNVPADLTDATLQNIELTLVNVQTGAKTVLNTFTQKGNQYVADATLNVGTCNVVMTGKASYKFDNKTLESQVRAQQNNVSVGENATTNNITLLPEVYNTAEGFVISEVFFTQMLTTEGKPYLYGQYVIITNNTDNTLYADSLVFLQSANISSLKHDYTKDFRTN
;
A
#
# COMPACT_ATOMS: atom_id res chain seq x y z
N VAL A 1 -24.81 -41.04 26.61
CA VAL A 1 -24.86 -39.61 26.27
C VAL A 1 -24.00 -39.47 25.03
N SER A 2 -24.64 -39.36 23.87
CA SER A 2 -23.98 -39.15 22.57
C SER A 2 -23.68 -37.66 22.47
N CYS A 3 -22.42 -37.28 22.48
CA CYS A 3 -21.99 -35.96 22.01
C CYS A 3 -22.15 -35.96 20.49
N SER A 4 -23.15 -35.29 19.97
CA SER A 4 -23.16 -34.94 18.56
C SER A 4 -22.16 -33.80 18.37
N ASP A 5 -21.02 -34.11 17.79
CA ASP A 5 -20.15 -33.11 17.23
C ASP A 5 -20.92 -32.40 16.10
N ASN A 6 -21.47 -31.23 16.39
CA ASN A 6 -21.89 -30.31 15.36
C ASN A 6 -20.60 -29.75 14.74
N GLU A 7 -20.07 -30.42 13.73
CA GLU A 7 -19.12 -29.80 12.81
C GLU A 7 -19.88 -28.66 12.09
N GLU A 8 -19.64 -27.43 12.48
CA GLU A 8 -20.10 -26.28 11.72
C GLU A 8 -19.48 -26.36 10.33
N THR A 9 -20.26 -26.76 9.35
CA THR A 9 -19.85 -26.74 7.95
C THR A 9 -19.63 -25.30 7.53
N ILE A 10 -18.36 -24.89 7.42
CA ILE A 10 -18.00 -23.56 6.95
C ILE A 10 -18.38 -23.47 5.47
N SER A 11 -19.36 -22.62 5.16
CA SER A 11 -19.76 -22.34 3.78
C SER A 11 -18.60 -21.74 2.98
N GLN A 12 -18.48 -22.17 1.72
CA GLN A 12 -17.46 -21.67 0.79
C GLN A 12 -18.11 -20.95 -0.40
N SER A 13 -17.43 -19.96 -0.93
CA SER A 13 -17.87 -19.19 -2.09
C SER A 13 -16.71 -18.90 -3.03
N LYS A 14 -17.04 -18.75 -4.31
CA LYS A 14 -16.06 -18.38 -5.34
C LYS A 14 -15.73 -16.89 -5.25
N ALA A 15 -14.46 -16.57 -5.42
CA ALA A 15 -13.98 -15.20 -5.49
C ALA A 15 -13.01 -15.06 -6.67
N THR A 16 -13.11 -13.94 -7.38
CA THR A 16 -12.22 -13.54 -8.46
C THR A 16 -11.47 -12.29 -8.03
N PHE A 17 -10.17 -12.36 -8.06
CA PHE A 17 -9.27 -11.24 -7.75
C PHE A 17 -8.69 -10.68 -9.04
N ALA A 18 -8.89 -9.39 -9.28
CA ALA A 18 -8.30 -8.66 -10.40
C ALA A 18 -7.28 -7.66 -9.87
N VAL A 19 -6.02 -7.82 -10.24
CA VAL A 19 -4.94 -6.89 -9.94
C VAL A 19 -4.72 -6.02 -11.15
N ASN A 20 -4.99 -4.72 -11.04
CA ASN A 20 -4.80 -3.78 -12.13
C ASN A 20 -3.32 -3.40 -12.26
N VAL A 21 -2.88 -3.19 -13.49
CA VAL A 21 -1.60 -2.51 -13.73
C VAL A 21 -1.76 -1.03 -13.31
N PRO A 22 -0.82 -0.43 -12.54
CA PRO A 22 -0.88 0.98 -12.19
C PRO A 22 -0.99 1.88 -13.42
N ALA A 23 -1.99 2.77 -13.44
CA ALA A 23 -2.31 3.58 -14.62
C ALA A 23 -1.29 4.69 -14.89
N ASP A 24 -0.52 5.07 -13.90
CA ASP A 24 0.55 6.08 -13.97
C ASP A 24 1.89 5.54 -14.51
N LEU A 25 1.99 4.22 -14.68
CA LEU A 25 3.18 3.58 -15.22
C LEU A 25 3.03 3.29 -16.72
N THR A 26 3.94 3.82 -17.53
CA THR A 26 3.93 3.65 -18.99
C THR A 26 4.42 2.26 -19.38
N ASP A 27 3.68 1.57 -20.26
CA ASP A 27 4.01 0.22 -20.79
C ASP A 27 4.32 -0.79 -19.65
N ALA A 28 3.57 -0.71 -18.56
CA ALA A 28 3.84 -1.50 -17.39
C ALA A 28 3.30 -2.93 -17.50
N THR A 29 4.05 -3.86 -16.93
CA THR A 29 3.66 -5.24 -16.68
C THR A 29 3.94 -5.62 -15.25
N LEU A 30 3.11 -6.50 -14.67
CA LEU A 30 3.31 -7.02 -13.33
C LEU A 30 3.95 -8.42 -13.38
N GLN A 31 4.83 -8.68 -12.44
CA GLN A 31 5.54 -9.95 -12.28
C GLN A 31 5.55 -10.36 -10.80
N ASN A 32 5.71 -11.65 -10.57
CA ASN A 32 5.80 -12.22 -9.22
C ASN A 32 4.65 -11.77 -8.31
N ILE A 33 3.44 -11.74 -8.86
CA ILE A 33 2.25 -11.34 -8.11
C ILE A 33 1.94 -12.42 -7.07
N GLU A 34 1.83 -12.02 -5.82
CA GLU A 34 1.35 -12.84 -4.73
C GLU A 34 0.23 -12.13 -4.00
N LEU A 35 -0.89 -12.82 -3.79
CA LEU A 35 -1.98 -12.40 -2.93
C LEU A 35 -1.97 -13.25 -1.66
N THR A 36 -1.88 -12.59 -0.53
CA THR A 36 -2.10 -13.19 0.79
C THR A 36 -3.45 -12.74 1.32
N LEU A 37 -4.32 -13.70 1.59
CA LEU A 37 -5.63 -13.49 2.21
C LEU A 37 -5.60 -14.06 3.62
N VAL A 38 -6.06 -13.30 4.60
CA VAL A 38 -6.16 -13.75 6.00
C VAL A 38 -7.60 -13.57 6.44
N ASN A 39 -8.26 -14.68 6.78
CA ASN A 39 -9.61 -14.63 7.33
C ASN A 39 -9.58 -13.95 8.71
N VAL A 40 -10.42 -12.92 8.89
CA VAL A 40 -10.40 -12.09 10.10
C VAL A 40 -10.88 -12.86 11.34
N GLN A 41 -11.80 -13.79 11.18
CA GLN A 41 -12.39 -14.55 12.28
C GLN A 41 -11.49 -15.73 12.71
N THR A 42 -10.93 -16.44 11.74
CA THR A 42 -10.20 -17.70 12.01
C THR A 42 -8.69 -17.55 11.96
N GLY A 43 -8.18 -16.46 11.36
CA GLY A 43 -6.75 -16.29 11.08
C GLY A 43 -6.23 -17.20 9.96
N ALA A 44 -7.08 -17.99 9.31
CA ALA A 44 -6.67 -18.87 8.22
C ALA A 44 -6.09 -18.06 7.07
N LYS A 45 -4.93 -18.50 6.56
CA LYS A 45 -4.19 -17.85 5.49
C LYS A 45 -4.35 -18.63 4.18
N THR A 46 -4.68 -17.92 3.10
CA THR A 46 -4.69 -18.44 1.73
C THR A 46 -3.72 -17.60 0.89
N VAL A 47 -2.92 -18.23 0.06
CA VAL A 47 -1.97 -17.57 -0.84
C VAL A 47 -2.29 -17.92 -2.28
N LEU A 48 -2.40 -16.92 -3.16
CA LEU A 48 -2.59 -17.07 -4.59
C LEU A 48 -1.36 -16.46 -5.31
N ASN A 49 -0.73 -17.23 -6.18
CA ASN A 49 0.46 -16.82 -6.94
C ASN A 49 0.37 -17.16 -8.43
N THR A 50 -0.75 -17.68 -8.87
CA THR A 50 -1.01 -18.01 -10.27
C THR A 50 -2.08 -17.08 -10.82
N PHE A 51 -1.70 -16.25 -11.79
CA PHE A 51 -2.56 -15.25 -12.40
C PHE A 51 -2.58 -15.39 -13.91
N THR A 52 -3.72 -15.11 -14.50
CA THR A 52 -3.89 -14.99 -15.96
C THR A 52 -4.00 -13.52 -16.34
N GLN A 53 -3.13 -13.07 -17.24
CA GLN A 53 -3.22 -11.70 -17.76
C GLN A 53 -4.41 -11.55 -18.68
N LYS A 54 -5.22 -10.52 -18.46
CA LYS A 54 -6.36 -10.11 -19.28
C LYS A 54 -6.28 -8.60 -19.53
N GLY A 55 -5.65 -8.19 -20.62
CA GLY A 55 -5.38 -6.78 -20.90
C GLY A 55 -4.50 -6.16 -19.82
N ASN A 56 -4.99 -5.10 -19.16
CA ASN A 56 -4.31 -4.40 -18.06
C ASN A 56 -4.61 -4.98 -16.67
N GLN A 57 -5.11 -6.21 -16.60
CA GLN A 57 -5.42 -6.88 -15.35
C GLN A 57 -4.76 -8.25 -15.28
N TYR A 58 -4.41 -8.67 -14.08
CA TYR A 58 -3.99 -10.01 -13.74
C TYR A 58 -5.05 -10.64 -12.85
N VAL A 59 -5.64 -11.74 -13.28
CA VAL A 59 -6.82 -12.33 -12.65
C VAL A 59 -6.51 -13.69 -12.07
N ALA A 60 -6.96 -13.94 -10.85
CA ALA A 60 -6.93 -15.24 -10.18
C ALA A 60 -8.29 -15.56 -9.56
N ASP A 61 -8.69 -16.82 -9.65
CA ASP A 61 -9.90 -17.33 -9.01
C ASP A 61 -9.53 -18.18 -7.79
N ALA A 62 -10.34 -18.10 -6.75
CA ALA A 62 -10.18 -18.90 -5.55
C ALA A 62 -11.55 -19.31 -4.99
N THR A 63 -11.57 -20.42 -4.24
CA THR A 63 -12.69 -20.80 -3.37
C THR A 63 -12.27 -20.47 -1.94
N LEU A 64 -13.04 -19.61 -1.28
CA LEU A 64 -12.76 -19.09 0.05
C LEU A 64 -13.90 -19.38 1.00
N ASN A 65 -13.58 -19.47 2.28
CA ASN A 65 -14.61 -19.50 3.30
C ASN A 65 -15.39 -18.17 3.31
N VAL A 66 -16.69 -18.28 3.42
CA VAL A 66 -17.58 -17.13 3.61
C VAL A 66 -17.17 -16.38 4.87
N GLY A 67 -17.20 -15.05 4.81
CA GLY A 67 -16.80 -14.19 5.91
C GLY A 67 -16.00 -12.99 5.45
N THR A 68 -15.16 -12.48 6.32
CA THR A 68 -14.34 -11.30 6.07
C THR A 68 -12.87 -11.67 6.02
N CYS A 69 -12.14 -11.16 5.04
CA CYS A 69 -10.69 -11.34 4.94
C CYS A 69 -9.96 -10.02 4.72
N ASN A 70 -8.73 -9.97 5.20
CA ASN A 70 -7.75 -8.95 4.83
C ASN A 70 -6.93 -9.47 3.67
N VAL A 71 -6.74 -8.64 2.65
CA VAL A 71 -6.04 -8.97 1.41
C VAL A 71 -4.82 -8.09 1.26
N VAL A 72 -3.67 -8.70 1.06
CA VAL A 72 -2.41 -8.02 0.73
C VAL A 72 -1.89 -8.59 -0.59
N MET A 73 -1.63 -7.73 -1.54
CA MET A 73 -0.96 -8.04 -2.79
C MET A 73 0.45 -7.48 -2.77
N THR A 74 1.41 -8.27 -3.19
CA THR A 74 2.78 -7.85 -3.47
C THR A 74 3.20 -8.32 -4.85
N GLY A 75 4.18 -7.64 -5.45
CA GLY A 75 4.71 -7.99 -6.77
C GLY A 75 5.76 -7.00 -7.24
N LYS A 76 6.16 -7.13 -8.49
CA LYS A 76 7.04 -6.20 -9.19
C LYS A 76 6.34 -5.62 -10.41
N ALA A 77 6.53 -4.33 -10.66
CA ALA A 77 6.18 -3.70 -11.93
C ALA A 77 7.45 -3.45 -12.75
N SER A 78 7.41 -3.83 -14.02
CA SER A 78 8.40 -3.42 -15.02
C SER A 78 7.73 -2.40 -15.94
N TYR A 79 8.30 -1.22 -16.13
CA TYR A 79 7.69 -0.10 -16.85
C TYR A 79 8.72 0.79 -17.54
N LYS A 80 8.26 1.65 -18.45
CA LYS A 80 9.10 2.60 -19.17
C LYS A 80 9.12 3.97 -18.49
N PHE A 81 10.32 4.50 -18.30
CA PHE A 81 10.53 5.87 -17.85
C PHE A 81 11.79 6.43 -18.55
N ASP A 82 11.67 7.57 -19.22
CA ASP A 82 12.76 8.22 -19.96
C ASP A 82 13.51 7.24 -20.90
N ASN A 83 12.78 6.49 -21.70
CA ASN A 83 13.29 5.45 -22.62
C ASN A 83 14.08 4.31 -21.95
N LYS A 84 14.06 4.22 -20.63
CA LYS A 84 14.65 3.13 -19.85
C LYS A 84 13.57 2.22 -19.32
N THR A 85 13.90 0.93 -19.18
CA THR A 85 13.05 0.00 -18.46
C THR A 85 13.46 0.03 -16.99
N LEU A 86 12.52 0.33 -16.11
CA LEU A 86 12.70 0.34 -14.67
C LEU A 86 11.88 -0.79 -14.06
N GLU A 87 12.29 -1.24 -12.88
CA GLU A 87 11.55 -2.17 -12.04
C GLU A 87 11.34 -1.56 -10.66
N SER A 88 10.14 -1.74 -10.13
CA SER A 88 9.78 -1.30 -8.78
C SER A 88 8.91 -2.33 -8.09
N GLN A 89 9.00 -2.39 -6.77
CA GLN A 89 8.04 -3.17 -5.98
C GLN A 89 6.67 -2.49 -6.03
N VAL A 90 5.62 -3.30 -6.08
CA VAL A 90 4.24 -2.83 -6.01
C VAL A 90 3.49 -3.57 -4.92
N ARG A 91 2.57 -2.86 -4.28
CA ARG A 91 1.73 -3.39 -3.20
C ARG A 91 0.33 -2.82 -3.27
N ALA A 92 -0.66 -3.64 -2.93
CA ALA A 92 -2.01 -3.22 -2.63
C ALA A 92 -2.49 -3.89 -1.34
N GLN A 93 -3.36 -3.22 -0.61
CA GLN A 93 -3.98 -3.78 0.58
C GLN A 93 -5.44 -3.38 0.66
N GLN A 94 -6.29 -4.34 0.98
CA GLN A 94 -7.69 -4.10 1.32
C GLN A 94 -8.03 -4.87 2.60
N ASN A 95 -8.55 -4.15 3.58
CA ASN A 95 -8.99 -4.74 4.84
C ASN A 95 -10.51 -4.98 4.80
N ASN A 96 -10.96 -5.98 5.55
CA ASN A 96 -12.38 -6.29 5.73
C ASN A 96 -13.13 -6.56 4.42
N VAL A 97 -12.47 -7.23 3.48
CA VAL A 97 -13.11 -7.67 2.23
C VAL A 97 -14.13 -8.76 2.56
N SER A 98 -15.38 -8.53 2.19
CA SER A 98 -16.47 -9.50 2.43
C SER A 98 -16.52 -10.55 1.32
N VAL A 99 -16.58 -11.81 1.71
CA VAL A 99 -16.85 -12.97 0.84
C VAL A 99 -18.25 -13.47 1.17
N GLY A 100 -19.22 -13.16 0.32
CA GLY A 100 -20.63 -13.48 0.55
C GLY A 100 -20.99 -14.90 0.10
N GLU A 101 -21.92 -15.52 0.80
CA GLU A 101 -22.37 -16.90 0.57
C GLU A 101 -23.14 -17.07 -0.74
N ASN A 102 -23.98 -16.11 -1.07
CA ASN A 102 -24.90 -16.19 -2.22
C ASN A 102 -24.45 -15.40 -3.44
N ALA A 103 -23.22 -14.90 -3.44
CA ALA A 103 -22.67 -14.22 -4.61
C ALA A 103 -22.36 -15.25 -5.70
N THR A 104 -22.83 -15.01 -6.92
CA THR A 104 -22.45 -15.82 -8.09
C THR A 104 -20.93 -15.85 -8.23
N THR A 105 -20.28 -14.73 -7.90
CA THR A 105 -18.83 -14.60 -7.74
C THR A 105 -18.56 -13.32 -6.93
N ASN A 106 -17.69 -13.40 -5.95
CA ASN A 106 -17.17 -12.22 -5.26
C ASN A 106 -16.05 -11.62 -6.11
N ASN A 107 -16.25 -10.43 -6.67
CA ASN A 107 -15.26 -9.75 -7.50
C ASN A 107 -14.50 -8.70 -6.66
N ILE A 108 -13.21 -8.88 -6.50
CA ILE A 108 -12.33 -8.00 -5.74
C ILE A 108 -11.28 -7.41 -6.68
N THR A 109 -11.23 -6.08 -6.78
CA THR A 109 -10.25 -5.38 -7.60
C THR A 109 -9.21 -4.73 -6.70
N LEU A 110 -7.94 -4.99 -6.98
CA LEU A 110 -6.79 -4.43 -6.28
C LEU A 110 -6.08 -3.43 -7.19
N LEU A 111 -5.78 -2.26 -6.62
CA LEU A 111 -5.06 -1.17 -7.28
C LEU A 111 -3.68 -1.05 -6.61
N PRO A 112 -2.66 -1.73 -7.14
CA PRO A 112 -1.33 -1.65 -6.54
C PRO A 112 -0.68 -0.30 -6.84
N GLU A 113 0.10 0.14 -5.86
CA GLU A 113 0.94 1.33 -5.95
C GLU A 113 2.40 0.92 -5.88
N VAL A 114 3.25 1.69 -6.54
CA VAL A 114 4.71 1.55 -6.40
C VAL A 114 5.07 1.94 -4.97
N TYR A 115 5.78 1.06 -4.29
CA TYR A 115 6.36 1.40 -3.01
C TYR A 115 7.87 1.20 -3.05
N ASN A 116 8.58 2.12 -2.44
CA ASN A 116 10.02 2.01 -2.31
C ASN A 116 10.32 1.21 -1.05
N THR A 117 10.94 0.04 -1.21
CA THR A 117 11.63 -0.63 -0.13
C THR A 117 12.97 0.09 0.07
N ALA A 118 12.92 1.33 0.54
CA ALA A 118 14.14 2.04 0.85
C ALA A 118 14.87 1.27 1.96
N GLU A 119 15.97 0.64 1.58
CA GLU A 119 16.93 0.13 2.55
C GLU A 119 17.61 1.35 3.18
N GLY A 120 17.14 1.75 4.36
CA GLY A 120 17.69 2.91 5.01
C GLY A 120 16.75 3.54 6.04
N PHE A 121 16.99 4.80 6.33
CA PHE A 121 16.12 5.59 7.18
C PHE A 121 14.86 6.03 6.41
N VAL A 122 13.70 5.86 7.03
CA VAL A 122 12.41 6.33 6.53
C VAL A 122 11.74 7.24 7.55
N ILE A 123 10.95 8.20 7.08
CA ILE A 123 10.05 8.96 7.95
C ILE A 123 8.85 8.08 8.22
N SER A 124 8.70 7.60 9.43
CA SER A 124 7.60 6.72 9.84
C SER A 124 6.40 7.48 10.39
N GLU A 125 6.62 8.67 10.93
CA GLU A 125 5.55 9.50 11.45
C GLU A 125 5.92 10.98 11.35
N VAL A 126 4.93 11.80 11.02
CA VAL A 126 5.00 13.25 11.07
C VAL A 126 3.80 13.77 11.83
N PHE A 127 4.02 14.52 12.89
CA PHE A 127 2.96 15.12 13.67
C PHE A 127 3.03 16.63 13.65
N PHE A 128 1.89 17.26 13.44
CA PHE A 128 1.71 18.70 13.52
C PHE A 128 0.52 19.00 14.42
N THR A 129 0.71 19.80 15.45
CA THR A 129 -0.43 20.31 16.23
C THR A 129 -1.04 21.53 15.54
N GLN A 130 -2.37 21.60 15.55
CA GLN A 130 -3.11 22.82 15.18
C GLN A 130 -3.49 23.67 16.40
N MET A 131 -2.89 23.40 17.56
CA MET A 131 -3.15 24.16 18.77
C MET A 131 -2.74 25.63 18.60
N LEU A 132 -3.54 26.50 19.18
CA LEU A 132 -3.22 27.92 19.26
C LEU A 132 -2.65 28.22 20.66
N THR A 133 -1.75 29.19 20.70
CA THR A 133 -1.31 29.81 21.98
C THR A 133 -2.47 30.54 22.64
N THR A 134 -2.31 30.93 23.90
CA THR A 134 -3.29 31.76 24.61
C THR A 134 -3.56 33.09 23.91
N GLU A 135 -2.65 33.53 23.03
CA GLU A 135 -2.77 34.73 22.22
C GLU A 135 -3.41 34.49 20.83
N GLY A 136 -3.89 33.26 20.56
CA GLY A 136 -4.50 32.88 19.30
C GLY A 136 -3.52 32.67 18.13
N LYS A 137 -2.21 32.59 18.41
CA LYS A 137 -1.18 32.28 17.39
C LYS A 137 -0.95 30.79 17.25
N PRO A 138 -0.57 30.26 16.06
CA PRO A 138 -0.20 28.86 15.91
C PRO A 138 0.94 28.45 16.86
N TYR A 139 0.73 27.36 17.59
CA TYR A 139 1.76 26.78 18.46
C TYR A 139 2.75 25.98 17.62
N LEU A 140 3.92 26.53 17.34
CA LEU A 140 4.90 25.96 16.43
C LEU A 140 5.78 24.86 17.03
N TYR A 141 5.73 24.66 18.34
CA TYR A 141 6.61 23.71 19.03
C TYR A 141 5.99 22.30 19.24
N GLY A 142 4.73 22.13 18.85
CA GLY A 142 4.03 20.83 18.95
C GLY A 142 4.18 20.02 17.64
N GLN A 143 5.39 19.86 17.14
CA GLN A 143 5.69 19.13 15.91
C GLN A 143 6.80 18.14 16.16
N TYR A 144 6.69 16.95 15.57
CA TYR A 144 7.79 16.02 15.54
C TYR A 144 7.78 15.19 14.24
N VAL A 145 8.93 14.65 13.94
CA VAL A 145 9.13 13.67 12.88
C VAL A 145 9.85 12.47 13.48
N ILE A 146 9.30 11.29 13.28
CA ILE A 146 9.96 10.04 13.67
C ILE A 146 10.65 9.47 12.44
N ILE A 147 11.95 9.26 12.57
CA ILE A 147 12.78 8.59 11.58
C ILE A 147 13.09 7.20 12.10
N THR A 148 12.77 6.19 11.30
CA THR A 148 12.94 4.79 11.67
C THR A 148 13.95 4.13 10.73
N ASN A 149 14.79 3.27 11.28
CA ASN A 149 15.61 2.35 10.50
C ASN A 149 14.69 1.25 9.93
N ASN A 150 14.52 1.24 8.61
CA ASN A 150 13.69 0.28 7.89
C ASN A 150 14.50 -0.92 7.38
N THR A 151 15.56 -1.29 8.06
CA THR A 151 16.41 -2.44 7.73
C THR A 151 16.62 -3.31 8.97
N ASP A 152 17.02 -4.57 8.76
CA ASP A 152 17.43 -5.48 9.83
C ASP A 152 18.87 -5.23 10.32
N ASN A 153 19.57 -4.28 9.69
CA ASN A 153 20.95 -3.94 10.02
C ASN A 153 21.04 -2.68 10.87
N THR A 154 22.10 -2.55 11.64
CA THR A 154 22.40 -1.29 12.33
C THR A 154 22.79 -0.22 11.32
N LEU A 155 22.08 0.92 11.34
CA LEU A 155 22.43 2.11 10.56
C LEU A 155 22.93 3.21 11.49
N TYR A 156 23.92 3.97 11.00
CA TYR A 156 24.49 5.12 11.71
C TYR A 156 23.88 6.41 11.17
N ALA A 157 23.36 7.25 12.07
CA ALA A 157 22.69 8.51 11.71
C ALA A 157 23.66 9.72 11.66
N ASP A 158 24.97 9.48 11.64
CA ASP A 158 26.02 10.50 11.71
C ASP A 158 26.02 11.46 10.51
N SER A 159 25.47 11.05 9.38
CA SER A 159 25.31 11.89 8.18
C SER A 159 23.85 12.26 7.87
N LEU A 160 22.93 12.04 8.82
CA LEU A 160 21.54 12.38 8.64
C LEU A 160 21.30 13.87 8.84
N VAL A 161 20.67 14.51 7.85
CA VAL A 161 20.31 15.94 7.92
C VAL A 161 18.80 16.08 7.83
N PHE A 162 18.21 16.76 8.81
CA PHE A 162 16.81 17.17 8.76
C PHE A 162 16.71 18.60 8.24
N LEU A 163 16.00 18.79 7.14
CA LEU A 163 15.75 20.10 6.55
C LEU A 163 14.27 20.44 6.67
N GLN A 164 13.96 21.55 7.30
CA GLN A 164 12.62 22.11 7.33
C GLN A 164 12.59 23.35 6.44
N SER A 165 11.67 23.37 5.46
CA SER A 165 11.47 24.54 4.63
C SER A 165 10.85 25.68 5.45
N ALA A 166 11.44 26.88 5.35
CA ALA A 166 10.83 28.10 5.89
C ALA A 166 9.67 28.62 5.04
N ASN A 167 9.37 27.99 3.90
CA ASN A 167 8.31 28.40 3.01
C ASN A 167 6.94 28.02 3.57
N ILE A 168 6.09 28.99 3.70
CA ILE A 168 4.67 28.81 4.02
C ILE A 168 3.93 28.65 2.69
N SER A 169 3.21 27.56 2.50
CA SER A 169 2.49 27.25 1.25
C SER A 169 1.44 28.28 0.85
N SER A 170 1.03 29.14 1.78
CA SER A 170 0.12 30.28 1.52
C SER A 170 0.81 31.51 0.94
N LEU A 171 2.15 31.57 0.99
CA LEU A 171 2.93 32.66 0.42
C LEU A 171 3.64 32.16 -0.82
N LYS A 172 3.21 32.69 -1.97
CA LYS A 172 3.87 32.42 -3.25
C LYS A 172 5.20 33.20 -3.29
N HIS A 173 6.28 32.53 -2.90
CA HIS A 173 7.64 33.04 -3.11
C HIS A 173 8.21 32.42 -4.37
N ASP A 174 8.47 33.24 -5.37
CA ASP A 174 9.23 32.83 -6.53
C ASP A 174 10.73 33.06 -6.22
N TYR A 175 11.44 31.98 -5.94
CA TYR A 175 12.88 32.02 -5.71
C TYR A 175 13.71 31.82 -6.98
N THR A 176 13.07 31.60 -8.13
CA THR A 176 13.76 31.58 -9.40
C THR A 176 14.17 33.00 -9.76
N LYS A 177 15.48 33.24 -9.75
CA LYS A 177 16.00 34.45 -10.39
C LYS A 177 15.61 34.39 -11.86
N ASP A 178 14.85 35.37 -12.30
CA ASP A 178 14.57 35.54 -13.72
C ASP A 178 15.90 35.89 -14.40
N PHE A 179 16.54 34.91 -15.04
CA PHE A 179 17.76 35.11 -15.82
C PHE A 179 17.50 35.82 -17.17
N ARG A 180 16.28 36.35 -17.41
CA ARG A 180 15.91 36.97 -18.67
C ARG A 180 16.01 38.50 -18.66
N THR A 181 16.51 39.10 -17.60
CA THR A 181 16.77 40.53 -17.58
C THR A 181 18.27 40.80 -17.60
N ASN A 182 18.82 40.81 -18.81
CA ASN A 182 19.96 41.65 -19.22
C ASN A 182 19.62 42.27 -20.54
#